data_3547dca46ab025eba375c03b5f34249c
#
_entry.id   3547dca46ab025eba375c03b5f34249c
#
_cell.length_a   1.000
_cell.length_b   1.000
_cell.length_c   1.000
_cell.angle_alpha   90.00
_cell.angle_beta   90.00
_cell.angle_gamma   90.00
#
_symmetry.space_group_name_H-M   'P 1'
#
loop_
_entity.id
_entity.type
_entity.pdbx_description
1 polymer ?
#
loop_
_entity_poly.entity_id
_entity_poly.type
_entity_poly.pdbx_seq_one_letter_code
_entity_poly.pdbx_strand_id
1 'polypeptide(L)'
;MPDLIAQGADPQQRWRRPISPGVPHVIGRSAPPWAVSWDERISRRHVEVRLVGANLHVSVLDSARNPVFFRGRKTDEFEIRPGEHFVIGGTTFTLADERVHVSLEVPLPEHERTFTVEELRRRPYQQADQRIDVLSRLPDIISGSSSDSEMFVRLVNLLLSGVPRATAAAIITVPSHAAAGLNPEPRTLNPVSVLHWDRRILSGTEFRPSERLIRRAVDSGESVVHVWSGEKQRSGEYTLSEGVDWAFCVPVPGDSCPGWSLYVTGGFDAEALAAHRGDPESLRDDIKFTELTAATLSALRESRLLAGRQASLAQFFSPVVLAALEGRDPDEALAPREADVTVLFCDLRGFSRHSERHAEHLLELLNRVSEALGVMTRHILDQGGVIGDFHGDSAMGFWGWPLPQDNAVERACRAALAIRSQFTSFSADSTPPALADFRVGIGIASGRAVAGKIGTIDQVKVTVFGPVANLASRLEGLTKVLRVPILMDAATASSVRAGVSSDVARVRRLAKIKPPGMETPVEVSELLPPAAVYPQLSDEHLAAFESAVEALYARDWARALHLLHQVPPDDLAKDFLTVFIAQHNRTPPTDWDGIVTITSR
;
A
#
# COMPACT_ATOMS: atom_id res chain seq x y z
N MET A 1 -16.11 -19.68 20.75
CA MET A 1 -15.83 -18.38 21.41
C MET A 1 -17.16 -17.67 21.47
N PRO A 2 -17.50 -17.00 22.56
CA PRO A 2 -18.74 -16.23 22.64
C PRO A 2 -18.65 -15.01 21.71
N ASP A 3 -19.81 -14.55 21.26
CA ASP A 3 -19.97 -13.40 20.41
C ASP A 3 -20.61 -12.25 21.18
N LEU A 4 -20.21 -11.03 20.90
CA LEU A 4 -20.93 -9.84 21.32
C LEU A 4 -21.81 -9.36 20.17
N ILE A 5 -23.08 -9.10 20.47
CA ILE A 5 -24.07 -8.62 19.52
C ILE A 5 -24.50 -7.22 19.94
N ALA A 6 -24.39 -6.24 19.04
CA ALA A 6 -25.00 -4.94 19.20
C ALA A 6 -26.23 -4.85 18.31
N GLN A 7 -27.34 -4.37 18.88
CA GLN A 7 -28.61 -4.21 18.18
C GLN A 7 -29.21 -2.84 18.50
N GLY A 8 -29.44 -2.02 17.49
CA GLY A 8 -30.17 -0.77 17.56
C GLY A 8 -31.68 -0.96 17.42
N ALA A 9 -32.40 0.16 17.29
CA ALA A 9 -33.86 0.16 17.13
C ALA A 9 -34.31 -0.41 15.78
N ASP A 10 -33.52 -0.19 14.71
CA ASP A 10 -33.77 -0.75 13.38
C ASP A 10 -33.09 -2.13 13.28
N PRO A 11 -33.76 -3.15 12.69
CA PRO A 11 -33.14 -4.45 12.42
C PRO A 11 -31.81 -4.40 11.66
N GLN A 12 -31.61 -3.37 10.83
CA GLN A 12 -30.37 -3.15 10.09
C GLN A 12 -29.22 -2.58 10.95
N GLN A 13 -29.53 -1.99 12.09
CA GLN A 13 -28.59 -1.45 13.06
C GLN A 13 -28.07 -2.57 13.96
N ARG A 14 -27.31 -3.49 13.36
CA ARG A 14 -26.86 -4.69 14.05
C ARG A 14 -25.46 -5.11 13.59
N TRP A 15 -24.68 -5.64 14.53
CA TRP A 15 -23.52 -6.47 14.25
C TRP A 15 -23.35 -7.57 15.29
N ARG A 16 -22.77 -8.69 14.88
CA ARG A 16 -22.32 -9.81 15.71
C ARG A 16 -20.83 -10.00 15.49
N ARG A 17 -20.04 -10.06 16.56
CA ARG A 17 -18.58 -10.17 16.49
C ARG A 17 -18.05 -11.14 17.53
N PRO A 18 -17.10 -12.05 17.16
CA PRO A 18 -16.44 -12.91 18.11
C PRO A 18 -15.54 -12.09 19.04
N ILE A 19 -15.55 -12.39 20.34
CA ILE A 19 -14.71 -11.71 21.31
C ILE A 19 -13.62 -12.63 21.84
N SER A 20 -12.35 -12.20 21.70
CA SER A 20 -11.19 -12.98 22.09
C SER A 20 -10.96 -12.92 23.61
N PRO A 21 -10.66 -14.06 24.27
CA PRO A 21 -10.36 -14.08 25.70
C PRO A 21 -9.15 -13.20 26.05
N GLY A 22 -9.28 -12.42 27.12
CA GLY A 22 -8.20 -11.61 27.70
C GLY A 22 -7.84 -10.34 26.93
N VAL A 23 -8.31 -10.15 25.68
CA VAL A 23 -8.02 -8.98 24.85
C VAL A 23 -9.03 -7.87 25.15
N PRO A 24 -8.60 -6.66 25.55
CA PRO A 24 -9.50 -5.53 25.72
C PRO A 24 -9.94 -4.96 24.37
N HIS A 25 -11.24 -4.67 24.26
CA HIS A 25 -11.83 -4.03 23.09
C HIS A 25 -12.58 -2.78 23.50
N VAL A 26 -12.44 -1.70 22.73
CA VAL A 26 -13.17 -0.46 22.98
C VAL A 26 -14.37 -0.38 22.04
N ILE A 27 -15.55 -0.23 22.63
CA ILE A 27 -16.81 0.01 21.91
C ILE A 27 -17.10 1.50 21.94
N GLY A 28 -17.49 2.05 20.79
CA GLY A 28 -17.85 3.45 20.66
C GLY A 28 -18.38 3.78 19.27
N ARG A 29 -18.85 5.03 19.09
CA ARG A 29 -19.40 5.45 17.80
C ARG A 29 -18.35 5.43 16.66
N SER A 30 -17.07 5.62 16.97
CA SER A 30 -15.97 5.69 15.99
C SER A 30 -14.78 4.82 16.39
N ALA A 31 -15.03 3.62 16.91
CA ALA A 31 -14.00 2.69 17.39
C ALA A 31 -13.97 1.39 16.56
N PRO A 32 -13.46 1.38 15.31
CA PRO A 32 -13.35 0.17 14.51
C PRO A 32 -12.48 -0.89 15.21
N PRO A 33 -12.80 -2.18 15.11
CA PRO A 33 -13.96 -2.76 14.41
C PRO A 33 -15.28 -2.73 15.22
N TRP A 34 -15.28 -2.25 16.46
CA TRP A 34 -16.41 -2.26 17.40
C TRP A 34 -17.27 -0.99 17.34
N ALA A 35 -17.33 -0.35 16.18
CA ALA A 35 -18.07 0.90 15.98
C ALA A 35 -19.59 0.68 15.97
N VAL A 36 -20.31 1.60 16.63
CA VAL A 36 -21.78 1.69 16.65
C VAL A 36 -22.14 3.06 16.09
N SER A 37 -21.99 3.23 14.79
CA SER A 37 -22.14 4.52 14.11
C SER A 37 -23.58 5.03 14.01
N TRP A 38 -24.57 4.15 14.19
CA TRP A 38 -26.00 4.47 14.11
C TRP A 38 -26.59 5.14 15.35
N ASP A 39 -25.87 5.15 16.48
CA ASP A 39 -26.38 5.70 17.74
C ASP A 39 -25.53 6.88 18.20
N GLU A 40 -26.06 8.10 18.02
CA GLU A 40 -25.39 9.34 18.41
C GLU A 40 -25.21 9.51 19.93
N ARG A 41 -25.95 8.76 20.74
CA ARG A 41 -25.84 8.76 22.19
C ARG A 41 -24.61 7.97 22.66
N ILE A 42 -23.98 7.19 21.79
CA ILE A 42 -22.74 6.49 22.08
C ILE A 42 -21.55 7.43 21.80
N SER A 43 -20.68 7.63 22.78
CA SER A 43 -19.46 8.44 22.63
C SER A 43 -18.48 7.78 21.65
N ARG A 44 -17.54 8.55 21.09
CA ARG A 44 -16.53 8.01 20.14
C ARG A 44 -15.79 6.80 20.69
N ARG A 45 -15.49 6.82 21.98
CA ARG A 45 -15.00 5.70 22.81
C ARG A 45 -15.87 5.71 24.06
N HIS A 46 -16.63 4.64 24.36
CA HIS A 46 -17.65 4.66 25.41
C HIS A 46 -17.35 3.66 26.52
N VAL A 47 -17.14 2.41 26.17
CA VAL A 47 -16.82 1.34 27.11
C VAL A 47 -15.64 0.51 26.63
N GLU A 48 -14.88 -0.02 27.58
CA GLU A 48 -13.95 -1.11 27.33
C GLU A 48 -14.60 -2.42 27.76
N VAL A 49 -14.46 -3.45 26.94
CA VAL A 49 -14.97 -4.80 27.22
C VAL A 49 -13.85 -5.81 27.14
N ARG A 50 -13.83 -6.76 28.07
CA ARG A 50 -12.82 -7.82 28.13
C ARG A 50 -13.47 -9.13 28.54
N LEU A 51 -13.26 -10.19 27.74
CA LEU A 51 -13.75 -11.53 28.09
C LEU A 51 -12.81 -12.18 29.11
N VAL A 52 -13.33 -12.51 30.29
CA VAL A 52 -12.61 -13.18 31.38
C VAL A 52 -13.34 -14.48 31.70
N GLY A 53 -12.76 -15.62 31.36
CA GLY A 53 -13.46 -16.91 31.43
C GLY A 53 -14.64 -16.94 30.46
N ALA A 54 -15.86 -17.16 31.00
CA ALA A 54 -17.11 -17.15 30.24
C ALA A 54 -17.85 -15.80 30.33
N ASN A 55 -17.41 -14.87 31.17
CA ASN A 55 -18.10 -13.60 31.44
C ASN A 55 -17.40 -12.45 30.70
N LEU A 56 -18.18 -11.46 30.27
CA LEU A 56 -17.68 -10.22 29.71
C LEU A 56 -17.63 -9.14 30.78
N HIS A 57 -16.45 -8.70 31.13
CA HIS A 57 -16.23 -7.55 31.99
C HIS A 57 -16.39 -6.28 31.17
N VAL A 58 -17.18 -5.33 31.65
CA VAL A 58 -17.50 -4.06 31.00
C VAL A 58 -17.13 -2.91 31.92
N SER A 59 -16.30 -1.97 31.44
CA SER A 59 -15.92 -0.76 32.15
C SER A 59 -16.22 0.48 31.32
N VAL A 60 -16.84 1.48 31.93
CA VAL A 60 -17.16 2.76 31.28
C VAL A 60 -15.90 3.62 31.25
N LEU A 61 -15.60 4.18 30.07
CA LEU A 61 -14.44 5.06 29.89
C LEU A 61 -14.79 6.50 30.33
N ASP A 62 -13.79 7.25 30.82
CA ASP A 62 -13.94 8.66 31.22
C ASP A 62 -14.45 9.55 30.10
N SER A 63 -14.25 9.17 28.84
CA SER A 63 -14.76 9.85 27.65
C SER A 63 -16.25 9.64 27.38
N ALA A 64 -16.91 8.77 28.11
CA ALA A 64 -18.34 8.48 27.95
C ALA A 64 -19.19 9.64 28.49
N ARG A 65 -20.13 10.12 27.67
CA ARG A 65 -21.04 11.21 28.04
C ARG A 65 -22.38 10.73 28.56
N ASN A 66 -22.83 9.57 28.10
CA ASN A 66 -24.12 8.99 28.47
C ASN A 66 -23.91 7.76 29.34
N PRO A 67 -24.87 7.45 30.24
CA PRO A 67 -24.75 6.32 31.13
C PRO A 67 -24.92 4.98 30.39
N VAL A 68 -24.30 3.95 30.98
CA VAL A 68 -24.53 2.54 30.64
C VAL A 68 -25.53 1.96 31.60
N PHE A 69 -26.50 1.20 31.11
CA PHE A 69 -27.51 0.54 31.93
C PHE A 69 -27.32 -0.98 31.89
N PHE A 70 -27.15 -1.55 33.07
CA PHE A 70 -27.14 -3.00 33.26
C PHE A 70 -28.27 -3.40 34.26
N ARG A 71 -29.11 -4.34 33.85
CA ARG A 71 -30.30 -4.77 34.65
C ARG A 71 -31.15 -3.57 35.10
N GLY A 72 -31.30 -2.57 34.23
CA GLY A 72 -32.11 -1.37 34.49
C GLY A 72 -31.47 -0.33 35.41
N ARG A 73 -30.22 -0.51 35.84
CA ARG A 73 -29.49 0.42 36.70
C ARG A 73 -28.29 1.01 35.99
N LYS A 74 -28.02 2.29 36.22
CA LYS A 74 -26.79 2.93 35.78
C LYS A 74 -25.61 2.27 36.51
N THR A 75 -24.62 1.82 35.76
CA THR A 75 -23.47 1.09 36.30
C THR A 75 -22.22 1.42 35.47
N ASP A 76 -21.11 1.69 36.14
CA ASP A 76 -19.87 2.09 35.49
C ASP A 76 -18.89 0.91 35.26
N GLU A 77 -19.02 -0.16 36.10
CA GLU A 77 -18.23 -1.37 35.98
C GLU A 77 -19.10 -2.60 36.40
N PHE A 78 -19.13 -3.63 35.54
CA PHE A 78 -19.96 -4.82 35.76
C PHE A 78 -19.52 -6.00 34.89
N GLU A 79 -20.03 -7.18 35.19
CA GLU A 79 -19.86 -8.39 34.40
C GLU A 79 -21.21 -8.88 33.86
N ILE A 80 -21.22 -9.30 32.59
CA ILE A 80 -22.36 -9.98 31.98
C ILE A 80 -22.02 -11.43 31.64
N ARG A 81 -23.00 -12.30 31.81
CA ARG A 81 -22.93 -13.72 31.45
C ARG A 81 -23.53 -13.96 30.09
N PRO A 82 -23.23 -15.09 29.44
CA PRO A 82 -23.91 -15.48 28.19
C PRO A 82 -25.45 -15.40 28.37
N GLY A 83 -26.11 -14.75 27.41
CA GLY A 83 -27.54 -14.46 27.43
C GLY A 83 -27.93 -13.15 28.12
N GLU A 84 -27.05 -12.51 28.88
CA GLU A 84 -27.30 -11.20 29.47
C GLU A 84 -26.94 -10.06 28.54
N HIS A 85 -27.48 -8.88 28.80
CA HIS A 85 -27.28 -7.70 27.99
C HIS A 85 -27.12 -6.42 28.83
N PHE A 86 -26.48 -5.41 28.21
CA PHE A 86 -26.45 -4.04 28.73
C PHE A 86 -26.87 -3.08 27.62
N VAL A 87 -27.20 -1.84 27.96
CA VAL A 87 -27.75 -0.85 27.05
C VAL A 87 -26.96 0.45 27.13
N ILE A 88 -26.61 1.01 25.96
CA ILE A 88 -26.06 2.35 25.83
C ILE A 88 -26.92 3.11 24.83
N GLY A 89 -27.52 4.24 25.23
CA GLY A 89 -28.39 4.99 24.35
C GLY A 89 -29.62 4.19 23.90
N GLY A 90 -29.73 3.98 22.60
CA GLY A 90 -30.76 3.14 21.97
C GLY A 90 -30.27 1.76 21.53
N THR A 91 -29.03 1.40 21.87
CA THR A 91 -28.40 0.15 21.42
C THR A 91 -28.23 -0.83 22.57
N THR A 92 -28.66 -2.07 22.37
CA THR A 92 -28.52 -3.21 23.30
C THR A 92 -27.31 -4.06 22.89
N PHE A 93 -26.48 -4.41 23.87
CA PHE A 93 -25.32 -5.27 23.70
C PHE A 93 -25.55 -6.58 24.46
N THR A 94 -25.57 -7.70 23.74
CA THR A 94 -25.84 -9.03 24.30
C THR A 94 -24.64 -9.95 24.13
N LEU A 95 -24.21 -10.62 25.20
CA LEU A 95 -23.21 -11.68 25.12
C LEU A 95 -23.90 -12.99 24.71
N ALA A 96 -23.54 -13.54 23.56
CA ALA A 96 -24.10 -14.78 23.03
C ALA A 96 -23.03 -15.88 23.05
N ASP A 97 -23.37 -17.05 23.63
CA ASP A 97 -22.52 -18.26 23.56
C ASP A 97 -23.20 -19.32 22.68
N GLU A 98 -23.67 -18.87 21.53
CA GLU A 98 -24.22 -19.76 20.52
C GLU A 98 -23.10 -20.29 19.63
N ARG A 99 -23.18 -21.57 19.28
CA ARG A 99 -22.18 -22.23 18.45
C ARG A 99 -22.73 -22.50 17.06
N VAL A 100 -21.83 -22.45 16.07
CA VAL A 100 -22.10 -22.92 14.72
C VAL A 100 -21.25 -24.16 14.46
N HIS A 101 -21.89 -25.22 13.98
CA HIS A 101 -21.21 -26.45 13.62
C HIS A 101 -21.80 -27.00 12.30
N VAL A 102 -20.96 -27.08 11.26
CA VAL A 102 -21.36 -27.68 10.00
C VAL A 102 -21.46 -29.20 10.18
N SER A 103 -22.58 -29.79 9.82
CA SER A 103 -22.88 -31.19 10.13
C SER A 103 -23.31 -31.98 8.89
N LEU A 104 -22.82 -33.22 8.80
CA LEU A 104 -23.31 -34.25 7.87
C LEU A 104 -24.57 -34.94 8.39
N GLU A 105 -24.85 -34.82 9.68
CA GLU A 105 -25.95 -35.51 10.37
C GLU A 105 -27.33 -34.83 10.19
N VAL A 106 -27.38 -33.72 9.43
CA VAL A 106 -28.66 -33.08 9.09
C VAL A 106 -29.53 -34.06 8.32
N PRO A 107 -30.84 -34.23 8.67
CA PRO A 107 -31.74 -35.14 7.97
C PRO A 107 -31.77 -34.96 6.46
N LEU A 108 -32.07 -36.04 5.74
CA LEU A 108 -32.24 -35.93 4.29
C LEU A 108 -33.43 -35.02 3.99
N PRO A 109 -33.31 -34.12 3.01
CA PRO A 109 -34.42 -33.28 2.60
C PRO A 109 -35.53 -34.11 1.95
N GLU A 110 -36.76 -33.69 2.09
CA GLU A 110 -37.89 -34.28 1.34
C GLU A 110 -37.90 -33.78 -0.09
N HIS A 111 -37.54 -32.51 -0.28
CA HIS A 111 -37.39 -31.92 -1.60
C HIS A 111 -36.01 -31.27 -1.73
N GLU A 112 -35.29 -31.68 -2.79
CA GLU A 112 -34.07 -31.03 -3.25
C GLU A 112 -34.29 -30.45 -4.63
N ARG A 113 -33.91 -29.20 -4.83
CA ARG A 113 -33.96 -28.56 -6.15
C ARG A 113 -32.72 -27.71 -6.38
N THR A 114 -32.24 -27.76 -7.62
CA THR A 114 -31.14 -26.95 -8.10
C THR A 114 -31.69 -25.89 -9.06
N PHE A 115 -31.22 -24.65 -8.91
CA PHE A 115 -31.56 -23.54 -9.77
C PHE A 115 -30.32 -23.06 -10.51
N THR A 116 -30.39 -23.03 -11.83
CA THR A 116 -29.33 -22.44 -12.65
C THR A 116 -29.43 -20.92 -12.65
N VAL A 117 -28.31 -20.25 -12.87
CA VAL A 117 -28.25 -18.78 -12.98
C VAL A 117 -29.16 -18.26 -14.09
N GLU A 118 -29.22 -18.99 -15.22
CA GLU A 118 -30.08 -18.64 -16.35
C GLU A 118 -31.57 -18.74 -16.01
N GLU A 119 -31.97 -19.79 -15.29
CA GLU A 119 -33.36 -19.98 -14.87
C GLU A 119 -33.79 -18.84 -13.92
N LEU A 120 -32.94 -18.46 -12.98
CA LEU A 120 -33.20 -17.37 -12.06
C LEU A 120 -33.28 -16.00 -12.77
N ARG A 121 -32.50 -15.78 -13.83
CA ARG A 121 -32.51 -14.51 -14.59
C ARG A 121 -33.76 -14.34 -15.46
N ARG A 122 -34.31 -15.39 -16.01
CA ARG A 122 -35.41 -15.32 -17.01
C ARG A 122 -36.74 -14.80 -16.45
N ARG A 123 -37.00 -14.87 -15.18
CA ARG A 123 -38.25 -14.42 -14.56
C ARG A 123 -38.08 -13.15 -13.73
N PRO A 124 -39.02 -12.17 -13.86
CA PRO A 124 -38.97 -10.96 -13.04
C PRO A 124 -39.23 -11.27 -11.55
N TYR A 125 -38.78 -10.38 -10.66
CA TYR A 125 -39.10 -10.44 -9.22
C TYR A 125 -40.59 -10.18 -8.99
N GLN A 126 -41.19 -10.85 -8.00
CA GLN A 126 -42.55 -10.57 -7.55
C GLN A 126 -42.64 -9.38 -6.57
N GLN A 127 -41.59 -9.05 -5.87
CA GLN A 127 -41.51 -7.91 -4.93
C GLN A 127 -40.18 -7.15 -5.16
N ALA A 128 -40.08 -6.48 -6.29
CA ALA A 128 -38.81 -5.88 -6.73
C ALA A 128 -38.33 -4.72 -5.84
N ASP A 129 -39.24 -3.84 -5.39
CA ASP A 129 -38.87 -2.54 -4.79
C ASP A 129 -38.05 -2.70 -3.50
N GLN A 130 -38.46 -3.53 -2.57
CA GLN A 130 -37.72 -3.75 -1.32
C GLN A 130 -36.35 -4.39 -1.55
N ARG A 131 -36.24 -5.29 -2.51
CA ARG A 131 -35.00 -6.02 -2.79
C ARG A 131 -33.99 -5.18 -3.54
N ILE A 132 -34.45 -4.29 -4.43
CA ILE A 132 -33.60 -3.34 -5.13
C ILE A 132 -32.98 -2.35 -4.11
N ASP A 133 -33.79 -1.84 -3.17
CA ASP A 133 -33.32 -0.93 -2.13
C ASP A 133 -32.23 -1.55 -1.23
N VAL A 134 -32.37 -2.83 -0.93
CA VAL A 134 -31.36 -3.58 -0.17
C VAL A 134 -30.09 -3.83 -1.00
N LEU A 135 -30.25 -4.24 -2.28
CA LEU A 135 -29.11 -4.48 -3.19
C LEU A 135 -28.32 -3.21 -3.50
N SER A 136 -28.98 -2.04 -3.54
CA SER A 136 -28.30 -0.75 -3.80
C SER A 136 -27.24 -0.39 -2.76
N ARG A 137 -27.30 -1.00 -1.58
CA ARG A 137 -26.32 -0.80 -0.48
C ARG A 137 -25.10 -1.69 -0.59
N LEU A 138 -25.11 -2.68 -1.48
CA LEU A 138 -24.01 -3.64 -1.59
C LEU A 138 -22.66 -2.99 -1.95
N PRO A 139 -22.60 -2.04 -2.89
CA PRO A 139 -21.36 -1.31 -3.19
C PRO A 139 -20.76 -0.61 -1.97
N ASP A 140 -21.59 0.05 -1.16
CA ASP A 140 -21.15 0.77 0.04
C ASP A 140 -20.65 -0.20 1.14
N ILE A 141 -21.29 -1.36 1.24
CA ILE A 141 -20.85 -2.42 2.16
C ILE A 141 -19.45 -2.91 1.81
N ILE A 142 -19.21 -3.20 0.54
CA ILE A 142 -17.94 -3.78 0.08
C ILE A 142 -16.84 -2.72 0.05
N SER A 143 -17.12 -1.52 -0.51
CA SER A 143 -16.13 -0.44 -0.62
C SER A 143 -15.82 0.22 0.73
N GLY A 144 -16.80 0.33 1.61
CA GLY A 144 -16.68 0.98 2.93
C GLY A 144 -16.19 0.06 4.04
N SER A 145 -15.93 -1.21 3.78
CA SER A 145 -15.40 -2.14 4.80
C SER A 145 -13.87 -2.06 4.87
N SER A 146 -13.35 -1.93 6.11
CA SER A 146 -11.91 -1.87 6.36
C SER A 146 -11.23 -3.25 6.34
N SER A 147 -12.02 -4.33 6.49
CA SER A 147 -11.55 -5.71 6.54
C SER A 147 -12.61 -6.68 6.00
N ASP A 148 -12.19 -7.90 5.66
CA ASP A 148 -13.11 -8.97 5.28
C ASP A 148 -14.10 -9.31 6.40
N SER A 149 -13.66 -9.31 7.65
CA SER A 149 -14.55 -9.56 8.81
C SER A 149 -15.67 -8.52 8.91
N GLU A 150 -15.39 -7.26 8.67
CA GLU A 150 -16.41 -6.21 8.65
C GLU A 150 -17.38 -6.37 7.47
N MET A 151 -16.85 -6.70 6.31
CA MET A 151 -17.66 -6.99 5.12
C MET A 151 -18.60 -8.16 5.36
N PHE A 152 -18.14 -9.24 5.98
CA PHE A 152 -18.97 -10.41 6.28
C PHE A 152 -20.13 -10.08 7.22
N VAL A 153 -19.87 -9.31 8.27
CA VAL A 153 -20.92 -8.85 9.20
C VAL A 153 -22.02 -8.09 8.46
N ARG A 154 -21.64 -7.12 7.64
CA ARG A 154 -22.58 -6.30 6.86
C ARG A 154 -23.33 -7.11 5.82
N LEU A 155 -22.64 -8.06 5.17
CA LEU A 155 -23.23 -8.92 4.14
C LEU A 155 -24.28 -9.88 4.71
N VAL A 156 -24.00 -10.50 5.86
CA VAL A 156 -24.97 -11.38 6.55
C VAL A 156 -26.21 -10.59 6.97
N ASN A 157 -26.04 -9.36 7.48
CA ASN A 157 -27.15 -8.48 7.80
C ASN A 157 -27.97 -8.10 6.56
N LEU A 158 -27.31 -7.86 5.42
CA LEU A 158 -27.98 -7.58 4.15
C LEU A 158 -28.80 -8.80 3.71
N LEU A 159 -28.26 -10.01 3.80
CA LEU A 159 -28.99 -11.24 3.48
C LEU A 159 -30.22 -11.42 4.36
N LEU A 160 -30.07 -11.25 5.68
CA LEU A 160 -31.20 -11.31 6.61
C LEU A 160 -32.25 -10.22 6.33
N SER A 161 -31.85 -9.04 5.88
CA SER A 161 -32.80 -7.97 5.51
C SER A 161 -33.50 -8.23 4.17
N GLY A 162 -32.78 -8.77 3.17
CA GLY A 162 -33.30 -9.01 1.84
C GLY A 162 -34.10 -10.31 1.65
N VAL A 163 -33.97 -11.24 2.63
CA VAL A 163 -34.72 -12.50 2.67
C VAL A 163 -35.64 -12.50 3.89
N PRO A 164 -36.87 -12.00 3.81
CA PRO A 164 -37.75 -11.77 4.97
C PRO A 164 -38.02 -13.01 5.83
N ARG A 165 -38.10 -14.19 5.20
CA ARG A 165 -38.36 -15.47 5.86
C ARG A 165 -37.11 -16.16 6.42
N ALA A 166 -35.92 -15.58 6.20
CA ALA A 166 -34.69 -16.13 6.76
C ALA A 166 -34.65 -15.99 8.28
N THR A 167 -34.31 -17.06 8.97
CA THR A 167 -34.04 -17.09 10.42
C THR A 167 -32.56 -16.93 10.72
N ALA A 168 -31.68 -17.48 9.87
CA ALA A 168 -30.25 -17.34 9.96
C ALA A 168 -29.59 -17.30 8.56
N ALA A 169 -28.41 -16.66 8.49
CA ALA A 169 -27.57 -16.65 7.32
C ALA A 169 -26.09 -16.81 7.70
N ALA A 170 -25.31 -17.43 6.81
CA ALA A 170 -23.89 -17.65 7.00
C ALA A 170 -23.11 -17.47 5.70
N ILE A 171 -21.85 -17.06 5.81
CA ILE A 171 -20.85 -17.11 4.76
C ILE A 171 -19.93 -18.28 5.10
N ILE A 172 -19.77 -19.17 4.15
CA ILE A 172 -19.10 -20.45 4.32
C ILE A 172 -18.00 -20.56 3.27
N THR A 173 -16.92 -21.24 3.61
CA THR A 173 -15.85 -21.58 2.66
C THR A 173 -15.57 -23.07 2.66
N VAL A 174 -15.40 -23.62 1.45
CA VAL A 174 -14.89 -24.96 1.20
C VAL A 174 -13.54 -24.80 0.52
N PRO A 175 -12.42 -25.16 1.19
CA PRO A 175 -11.10 -25.02 0.58
C PRO A 175 -11.01 -25.79 -0.74
N SER A 176 -10.53 -25.13 -1.79
CA SER A 176 -10.31 -25.76 -3.11
C SER A 176 -9.16 -26.73 -3.07
N HIS A 177 -9.26 -27.86 -3.76
CA HIS A 177 -8.18 -28.86 -3.95
C HIS A 177 -6.92 -28.28 -4.61
N ALA A 178 -6.99 -27.14 -5.26
CA ALA A 178 -5.85 -26.49 -5.93
C ALA A 178 -4.83 -25.89 -4.96
N ALA A 179 -5.14 -25.73 -3.68
CA ALA A 179 -4.24 -25.17 -2.66
C ALA A 179 -3.47 -26.25 -1.86
N ALA A 180 -3.75 -27.52 -2.08
CA ALA A 180 -3.02 -28.64 -1.47
C ALA A 180 -1.71 -28.85 -2.24
N GLY A 181 -0.57 -28.53 -1.59
CA GLY A 181 0.77 -28.77 -2.13
C GLY A 181 1.02 -30.22 -2.53
N LEU A 182 2.14 -30.45 -3.23
CA LEU A 182 2.60 -31.63 -3.95
C LEU A 182 2.62 -33.00 -3.21
N ASN A 183 1.93 -33.16 -2.08
CA ASN A 183 1.78 -34.44 -1.38
C ASN A 183 0.33 -34.64 -0.91
N PRO A 184 -0.53 -35.30 -1.70
CA PRO A 184 -1.85 -35.68 -1.23
C PRO A 184 -1.75 -36.93 -0.35
N GLU A 185 -1.85 -36.75 0.96
CA GLU A 185 -2.26 -37.88 1.82
C GLU A 185 -3.71 -38.26 1.49
N PRO A 186 -4.04 -39.57 1.50
CA PRO A 186 -5.34 -40.00 1.03
C PRO A 186 -6.46 -39.63 1.99
N ARG A 187 -7.44 -38.83 1.47
CA ARG A 187 -8.83 -38.72 1.96
C ARG A 187 -9.09 -38.13 3.35
N THR A 188 -8.58 -36.95 3.64
CA THR A 188 -9.32 -36.04 4.53
C THR A 188 -10.06 -35.02 3.65
N LEU A 189 -11.39 -35.13 3.58
CA LEU A 189 -12.24 -34.09 2.98
C LEU A 189 -11.89 -32.76 3.64
N ASN A 190 -11.52 -31.75 2.87
CA ASN A 190 -11.23 -30.42 3.39
C ASN A 190 -12.39 -29.94 4.25
N PRO A 191 -12.16 -29.52 5.51
CA PRO A 191 -13.24 -29.15 6.41
C PRO A 191 -13.96 -27.90 5.89
N VAL A 192 -15.28 -27.96 5.88
CA VAL A 192 -16.12 -26.79 5.59
C VAL A 192 -15.99 -25.82 6.78
N SER A 193 -15.69 -24.57 6.50
CA SER A 193 -15.49 -23.55 7.55
C SER A 193 -16.52 -22.43 7.42
N VAL A 194 -17.06 -21.98 8.54
CA VAL A 194 -17.96 -20.82 8.60
C VAL A 194 -17.11 -19.57 8.83
N LEU A 195 -17.14 -18.63 7.87
CA LEU A 195 -16.40 -17.37 7.95
C LEU A 195 -17.13 -16.37 8.85
N HIS A 196 -18.47 -16.31 8.71
CA HIS A 196 -19.33 -15.50 9.56
C HIS A 196 -20.77 -15.99 9.48
N TRP A 197 -21.55 -15.75 10.54
CA TRP A 197 -22.98 -16.07 10.60
C TRP A 197 -23.72 -15.18 11.58
N ASP A 198 -25.01 -15.02 11.40
CA ASP A 198 -25.91 -14.38 12.36
C ASP A 198 -27.32 -14.92 12.19
N ARG A 199 -28.18 -14.69 13.20
CA ARG A 199 -29.60 -15.07 13.22
C ARG A 199 -30.46 -13.93 13.73
N ARG A 200 -31.73 -13.89 13.30
CA ARG A 200 -32.68 -12.86 13.71
C ARG A 200 -33.00 -12.90 15.19
N ILE A 201 -33.19 -14.09 15.74
CA ILE A 201 -33.63 -14.33 17.12
C ILE A 201 -32.63 -15.27 17.79
N LEU A 202 -32.13 -14.90 18.96
CA LEU A 202 -31.31 -15.77 19.78
C LEU A 202 -32.19 -16.90 20.33
N SER A 203 -31.92 -18.13 19.95
CA SER A 203 -32.73 -19.29 20.39
C SER A 203 -32.04 -20.15 21.43
N GLY A 204 -30.77 -19.85 21.78
CA GLY A 204 -29.99 -20.69 22.71
C GLY A 204 -29.62 -22.08 22.13
N THR A 205 -30.02 -22.38 20.89
CA THR A 205 -29.73 -23.63 20.21
C THR A 205 -28.55 -23.46 19.23
N GLU A 206 -27.83 -24.56 18.99
CA GLU A 206 -26.73 -24.60 18.05
C GLU A 206 -27.22 -24.39 16.61
N PHE A 207 -26.52 -23.55 15.82
CA PHE A 207 -26.77 -23.40 14.40
C PHE A 207 -26.00 -24.47 13.63
N ARG A 208 -26.72 -25.33 12.85
CA ARG A 208 -26.15 -26.49 12.17
C ARG A 208 -26.39 -26.43 10.64
N PRO A 209 -25.54 -25.70 9.89
CA PRO A 209 -25.58 -25.75 8.42
C PRO A 209 -25.33 -27.17 7.89
N SER A 210 -26.09 -27.56 6.86
CA SER A 210 -25.97 -28.87 6.22
C SER A 210 -24.72 -28.92 5.32
N GLU A 211 -23.74 -29.74 5.68
CA GLU A 211 -22.53 -29.93 4.89
C GLU A 211 -22.85 -30.51 3.49
N ARG A 212 -23.83 -31.42 3.40
CA ARG A 212 -24.29 -31.98 2.15
C ARG A 212 -24.79 -30.90 1.19
N LEU A 213 -25.64 -30.00 1.66
CA LEU A 213 -26.17 -28.89 0.87
C LEU A 213 -25.05 -27.98 0.38
N ILE A 214 -24.11 -27.63 1.27
CA ILE A 214 -22.97 -26.76 0.95
C ILE A 214 -22.09 -27.38 -0.13
N ARG A 215 -21.67 -28.64 0.05
CA ARG A 215 -20.83 -29.33 -0.93
C ARG A 215 -21.54 -29.48 -2.27
N ARG A 216 -22.82 -29.85 -2.26
CA ARG A 216 -23.62 -29.98 -3.49
C ARG A 216 -23.66 -28.66 -4.26
N ALA A 217 -23.87 -27.53 -3.61
CA ALA A 217 -23.89 -26.22 -4.25
C ALA A 217 -22.49 -25.82 -4.78
N VAL A 218 -21.43 -26.02 -4.00
CA VAL A 218 -20.07 -25.67 -4.41
C VAL A 218 -19.58 -26.56 -5.56
N ASP A 219 -19.85 -27.88 -5.50
CA ASP A 219 -19.40 -28.83 -6.52
C ASP A 219 -20.14 -28.65 -7.85
N SER A 220 -21.45 -28.32 -7.81
CA SER A 220 -22.22 -28.03 -9.02
C SER A 220 -22.02 -26.63 -9.59
N GLY A 221 -21.56 -25.66 -8.76
CA GLY A 221 -21.53 -24.25 -9.12
C GLY A 221 -22.92 -23.61 -9.26
N GLU A 222 -23.97 -24.25 -8.74
CA GLU A 222 -25.37 -23.87 -8.87
C GLU A 222 -26.02 -23.67 -7.50
N SER A 223 -27.11 -22.89 -7.46
CA SER A 223 -27.86 -22.64 -6.23
C SER A 223 -28.72 -23.86 -5.90
N VAL A 224 -28.56 -24.44 -4.70
CA VAL A 224 -29.27 -25.64 -4.26
C VAL A 224 -30.14 -25.30 -3.06
N VAL A 225 -31.38 -25.83 -3.06
CA VAL A 225 -32.32 -25.70 -1.95
C VAL A 225 -32.72 -27.07 -1.43
N HIS A 226 -32.78 -27.19 -0.10
CA HIS A 226 -33.34 -28.31 0.63
C HIS A 226 -34.58 -27.86 1.39
N VAL A 227 -35.63 -28.65 1.36
CA VAL A 227 -36.87 -28.45 2.13
C VAL A 227 -37.15 -29.70 2.95
N TRP A 228 -37.48 -29.50 4.22
CA TRP A 228 -37.89 -30.56 5.17
C TRP A 228 -39.32 -30.30 5.60
N SER A 229 -40.20 -31.30 5.55
CA SER A 229 -41.57 -31.11 6.03
C SER A 229 -41.68 -31.37 7.53
N GLY A 230 -42.48 -30.52 8.21
CA GLY A 230 -42.60 -30.48 9.67
C GLY A 230 -43.27 -31.70 10.34
N GLU A 231 -43.86 -32.66 9.59
CA GLU A 231 -44.53 -33.81 10.19
C GLU A 231 -43.59 -34.90 10.73
N LYS A 232 -42.41 -35.08 10.13
CA LYS A 232 -41.37 -36.05 10.57
C LYS A 232 -40.44 -35.52 11.68
N GLN A 233 -40.44 -34.25 11.95
CA GLN A 233 -39.61 -33.63 13.03
C GLN A 233 -40.11 -33.96 14.41
N ARG A 234 -41.33 -34.48 14.60
CA ARG A 234 -41.94 -34.78 15.90
C ARG A 234 -41.60 -36.17 16.48
N SER A 235 -40.94 -37.03 15.75
CA SER A 235 -40.47 -38.34 16.24
C SER A 235 -38.97 -38.24 16.62
N GLY A 236 -38.73 -37.83 17.86
CA GLY A 236 -37.53 -37.72 18.60
C GLY A 236 -36.31 -38.53 18.18
N GLU A 237 -35.33 -37.90 17.61
CA GLU A 237 -33.90 -38.17 17.80
C GLU A 237 -33.00 -37.07 17.16
N TYR A 238 -33.56 -36.25 16.26
CA TYR A 238 -32.78 -35.14 15.63
C TYR A 238 -33.62 -33.86 15.62
N THR A 239 -33.37 -32.96 16.56
CA THR A 239 -33.93 -31.62 16.56
C THR A 239 -33.18 -30.77 15.54
N LEU A 240 -33.69 -30.59 14.30
CA LEU A 240 -33.48 -29.36 13.55
C LEU A 240 -33.89 -28.23 14.50
N SER A 241 -33.12 -27.14 14.56
CA SER A 241 -33.45 -25.97 15.39
C SER A 241 -34.95 -25.64 15.18
N GLU A 242 -35.72 -25.45 16.24
CA GLU A 242 -37.15 -25.13 16.15
C GLU A 242 -37.37 -24.02 15.11
N GLY A 243 -38.21 -24.24 14.09
CA GLY A 243 -38.57 -23.26 13.07
C GLY A 243 -37.69 -23.23 11.81
N VAL A 244 -36.93 -24.29 11.49
CA VAL A 244 -36.21 -24.43 10.22
C VAL A 244 -36.93 -25.44 9.33
N ASP A 245 -37.57 -24.97 8.28
CA ASP A 245 -38.26 -25.81 7.28
C ASP A 245 -37.49 -25.92 5.97
N TRP A 246 -36.61 -24.98 5.69
CA TRP A 246 -35.81 -24.92 4.46
C TRP A 246 -34.44 -24.30 4.70
N ALA A 247 -33.52 -24.66 3.81
CA ALA A 247 -32.24 -23.99 3.63
C ALA A 247 -31.83 -23.99 2.17
N PHE A 248 -31.13 -22.97 1.75
CA PHE A 248 -30.47 -22.95 0.45
C PHE A 248 -29.02 -22.45 0.57
N CYS A 249 -28.22 -22.88 -0.40
CA CYS A 249 -26.83 -22.50 -0.52
C CYS A 249 -26.55 -21.98 -1.94
N VAL A 250 -25.96 -20.81 -2.03
CA VAL A 250 -25.61 -20.13 -3.28
C VAL A 250 -24.09 -19.98 -3.33
N PRO A 251 -23.39 -20.59 -4.29
CA PRO A 251 -21.96 -20.43 -4.45
C PRO A 251 -21.62 -19.01 -4.92
N VAL A 252 -20.51 -18.45 -4.40
CA VAL A 252 -20.00 -17.16 -4.87
C VAL A 252 -19.07 -17.41 -6.05
N PRO A 253 -19.37 -16.87 -7.25
CA PRO A 253 -18.58 -17.14 -8.44
C PRO A 253 -17.21 -16.43 -8.40
N GLY A 254 -16.27 -16.90 -9.25
CA GLY A 254 -15.01 -16.23 -9.56
C GLY A 254 -13.89 -16.48 -8.56
N ASP A 255 -12.66 -16.15 -9.02
CA ASP A 255 -11.40 -16.44 -8.31
C ASP A 255 -11.13 -15.53 -7.10
N SER A 256 -11.87 -14.42 -6.98
CA SER A 256 -11.76 -13.51 -5.84
C SER A 256 -12.32 -14.08 -4.53
N CYS A 257 -13.20 -15.11 -4.64
CA CYS A 257 -13.90 -15.74 -3.53
C CYS A 257 -13.82 -17.28 -3.61
N PRO A 258 -12.63 -17.91 -3.64
CA PRO A 258 -12.49 -19.33 -3.92
C PRO A 258 -13.19 -20.19 -2.89
N GLY A 259 -14.16 -21.01 -3.32
CA GLY A 259 -14.92 -21.92 -2.48
C GLY A 259 -15.93 -21.25 -1.53
N TRP A 260 -16.20 -19.95 -1.68
CA TRP A 260 -17.17 -19.26 -0.83
C TRP A 260 -18.60 -19.57 -1.27
N SER A 261 -19.49 -19.60 -0.29
CA SER A 261 -20.93 -19.75 -0.51
C SER A 261 -21.74 -18.97 0.52
N LEU A 262 -22.93 -18.54 0.14
CA LEU A 262 -23.91 -17.88 0.97
C LEU A 262 -24.98 -18.92 1.37
N TYR A 263 -25.07 -19.23 2.66
CA TYR A 263 -26.02 -20.18 3.21
C TYR A 263 -27.12 -19.42 3.94
N VAL A 264 -28.38 -19.69 3.59
CA VAL A 264 -29.55 -19.07 4.22
C VAL A 264 -30.54 -20.14 4.62
N THR A 265 -31.12 -20.01 5.82
CA THR A 265 -32.12 -20.93 6.33
C THR A 265 -33.28 -20.18 6.97
N GLY A 266 -34.47 -20.80 6.97
CA GLY A 266 -35.66 -20.19 7.53
C GLY A 266 -36.85 -21.14 7.64
N GLY A 267 -37.99 -20.61 8.05
CA GLY A 267 -39.24 -21.30 8.16
C GLY A 267 -40.29 -20.82 7.16
N PHE A 268 -41.32 -21.62 6.94
CA PHE A 268 -42.51 -21.20 6.21
C PHE A 268 -43.53 -20.60 7.17
N ASP A 269 -44.20 -19.52 6.79
CA ASP A 269 -45.33 -19.00 7.51
C ASP A 269 -46.50 -19.96 7.45
N ALA A 270 -47.38 -19.97 8.48
CA ALA A 270 -48.54 -20.87 8.56
C ALA A 270 -49.46 -20.81 7.34
N GLU A 271 -49.59 -19.63 6.73
CA GLU A 271 -50.33 -19.44 5.46
C GLU A 271 -49.59 -20.04 4.26
N ALA A 272 -48.28 -19.92 4.18
CA ALA A 272 -47.43 -20.47 3.14
C ALA A 272 -47.40 -22.02 3.23
N LEU A 273 -47.35 -22.58 4.40
CA LEU A 273 -47.49 -24.03 4.65
C LEU A 273 -48.85 -24.58 4.15
N ALA A 274 -49.95 -23.84 4.39
CA ALA A 274 -51.30 -24.24 3.96
C ALA A 274 -51.49 -24.14 2.43
N ALA A 275 -50.85 -23.14 1.78
CA ALA A 275 -51.04 -22.87 0.36
C ALA A 275 -50.15 -23.72 -0.57
N HIS A 276 -48.87 -23.98 -0.20
CA HIS A 276 -47.86 -24.50 -1.14
C HIS A 276 -47.10 -25.74 -0.65
N ARG A 277 -47.45 -26.33 0.51
CA ARG A 277 -46.84 -27.57 1.05
C ARG A 277 -45.30 -27.67 0.94
N GLY A 278 -44.59 -26.56 1.18
CA GLY A 278 -43.14 -26.57 1.13
C GLY A 278 -42.51 -26.65 -0.28
N ASP A 279 -43.18 -26.11 -1.30
CA ASP A 279 -42.63 -26.10 -2.65
C ASP A 279 -41.34 -25.25 -2.73
N PRO A 280 -40.19 -25.83 -3.15
CA PRO A 280 -38.94 -25.10 -3.39
C PRO A 280 -39.09 -23.87 -4.30
N GLU A 281 -40.07 -23.88 -5.25
CA GLU A 281 -40.35 -22.75 -6.13
C GLU A 281 -40.72 -21.46 -5.38
N SER A 282 -41.31 -21.57 -4.20
CA SER A 282 -41.69 -20.43 -3.38
C SER A 282 -40.48 -19.65 -2.83
N LEU A 283 -39.29 -20.23 -2.87
CA LEU A 283 -38.01 -19.64 -2.45
C LEU A 283 -37.21 -19.03 -3.61
N ARG A 284 -37.71 -19.13 -4.84
CA ARG A 284 -36.97 -18.69 -6.04
C ARG A 284 -36.52 -17.26 -5.95
N ASP A 285 -37.37 -16.36 -5.52
CA ASP A 285 -37.03 -14.93 -5.41
C ASP A 285 -35.98 -14.66 -4.35
N ASP A 286 -35.98 -15.42 -3.24
CA ASP A 286 -35.01 -15.37 -2.17
C ASP A 286 -33.64 -15.88 -2.67
N ILE A 287 -33.63 -16.98 -3.42
CA ILE A 287 -32.44 -17.54 -4.04
C ILE A 287 -31.89 -16.58 -5.09
N LYS A 288 -32.74 -16.01 -5.95
CA LYS A 288 -32.36 -15.01 -6.97
C LYS A 288 -31.73 -13.76 -6.33
N PHE A 289 -32.29 -13.25 -5.23
CA PHE A 289 -31.71 -12.14 -4.48
C PHE A 289 -30.31 -12.48 -3.98
N THR A 290 -30.14 -13.68 -3.39
CA THR A 290 -28.86 -14.15 -2.88
C THR A 290 -27.85 -14.39 -3.99
N GLU A 291 -28.27 -14.91 -5.14
CA GLU A 291 -27.45 -15.08 -6.36
C GLU A 291 -26.91 -13.74 -6.86
N LEU A 292 -27.78 -12.72 -6.97
CA LEU A 292 -27.35 -11.37 -7.36
C LEU A 292 -26.39 -10.76 -6.32
N THR A 293 -26.64 -11.02 -5.05
CA THR A 293 -25.73 -10.62 -3.96
C THR A 293 -24.36 -11.29 -4.10
N ALA A 294 -24.33 -12.60 -4.38
CA ALA A 294 -23.09 -13.37 -4.57
C ALA A 294 -22.30 -12.89 -5.80
N ALA A 295 -22.98 -12.70 -6.94
CA ALA A 295 -22.35 -12.21 -8.17
C ALA A 295 -21.79 -10.79 -8.01
N THR A 296 -22.54 -9.89 -7.35
CA THR A 296 -22.10 -8.51 -7.10
C THR A 296 -20.93 -8.48 -6.13
N LEU A 297 -20.98 -9.29 -5.07
CA LEU A 297 -19.86 -9.45 -4.10
C LEU A 297 -18.57 -9.86 -4.82
N SER A 298 -18.64 -10.88 -5.67
CA SER A 298 -17.49 -11.36 -6.44
C SER A 298 -16.90 -10.26 -7.32
N ALA A 299 -17.73 -9.61 -8.14
CA ALA A 299 -17.28 -8.56 -9.07
C ALA A 299 -16.63 -7.37 -8.36
N LEU A 300 -17.25 -6.90 -7.27
CA LEU A 300 -16.73 -5.76 -6.52
C LEU A 300 -15.45 -6.13 -5.75
N ARG A 301 -15.37 -7.34 -5.19
CA ARG A 301 -14.16 -7.83 -4.53
C ARG A 301 -13.00 -7.99 -5.51
N GLU A 302 -13.26 -8.52 -6.70
CA GLU A 302 -12.27 -8.62 -7.78
C GLU A 302 -11.75 -7.24 -8.17
N SER A 303 -12.64 -6.29 -8.41
CA SER A 303 -12.27 -4.89 -8.70
C SER A 303 -11.39 -4.29 -7.59
N ARG A 304 -11.74 -4.53 -6.31
CA ARG A 304 -10.96 -4.05 -5.16
C ARG A 304 -9.56 -4.69 -5.09
N LEU A 305 -9.47 -5.99 -5.35
CA LEU A 305 -8.19 -6.71 -5.37
C LEU A 305 -7.30 -6.22 -6.51
N LEU A 306 -7.88 -5.99 -7.70
CA LEU A 306 -7.17 -5.42 -8.85
C LEU A 306 -6.69 -4.00 -8.57
N ALA A 307 -7.56 -3.14 -8.00
CA ALA A 307 -7.19 -1.79 -7.58
C ALA A 307 -6.07 -1.79 -6.52
N GLY A 308 -6.14 -2.70 -5.55
CA GLY A 308 -5.09 -2.89 -4.53
C GLY A 308 -3.76 -3.34 -5.14
N ARG A 309 -3.78 -4.29 -6.09
CA ARG A 309 -2.58 -4.70 -6.84
C ARG A 309 -2.01 -3.55 -7.67
N GLN A 310 -2.87 -2.80 -8.36
CA GLN A 310 -2.45 -1.64 -9.14
C GLN A 310 -1.83 -0.54 -8.24
N ALA A 311 -2.44 -0.24 -7.09
CA ALA A 311 -1.89 0.70 -6.12
C ALA A 311 -0.54 0.24 -5.56
N SER A 312 -0.37 -1.06 -5.31
CA SER A 312 0.92 -1.63 -4.88
C SER A 312 1.99 -1.53 -5.97
N LEU A 313 1.62 -1.69 -7.24
CA LEU A 313 2.56 -1.52 -8.36
C LEU A 313 2.93 -0.05 -8.59
N ALA A 314 2.03 0.88 -8.26
CA ALA A 314 2.27 2.31 -8.42
C ALA A 314 3.49 2.82 -7.63
N GLN A 315 3.83 2.19 -6.50
CA GLN A 315 5.03 2.56 -5.72
C GLN A 315 6.37 2.27 -6.43
N PHE A 316 6.36 1.47 -7.51
CA PHE A 316 7.55 1.19 -8.32
C PHE A 316 7.78 2.22 -9.43
N PHE A 317 6.85 3.15 -9.63
CA PHE A 317 6.93 4.17 -10.67
C PHE A 317 6.92 5.58 -10.06
N SER A 318 7.73 6.46 -10.64
CA SER A 318 7.71 7.88 -10.30
C SER A 318 6.36 8.51 -10.69
N PRO A 319 5.86 9.53 -9.93
CA PRO A 319 4.57 10.17 -10.22
C PRO A 319 4.43 10.70 -11.65
N VAL A 320 5.52 11.21 -12.23
CA VAL A 320 5.56 11.70 -13.62
C VAL A 320 5.32 10.57 -14.62
N VAL A 321 5.82 9.36 -14.34
CA VAL A 321 5.60 8.17 -15.17
C VAL A 321 4.15 7.74 -15.07
N LEU A 322 3.58 7.71 -13.85
CA LEU A 322 2.16 7.37 -13.64
C LEU A 322 1.23 8.35 -14.37
N ALA A 323 1.51 9.66 -14.29
CA ALA A 323 0.74 10.68 -15.01
C ALA A 323 0.81 10.50 -16.53
N ALA A 324 1.94 10.04 -17.06
CA ALA A 324 2.09 9.77 -18.49
C ALA A 324 1.34 8.50 -18.95
N LEU A 325 1.03 7.60 -18.03
CA LEU A 325 0.27 6.37 -18.28
C LEU A 325 -1.25 6.58 -18.22
N GLU A 326 -1.73 7.68 -17.63
CA GLU A 326 -3.16 7.94 -17.51
C GLU A 326 -3.83 7.98 -18.89
N GLY A 327 -4.76 7.04 -19.11
CA GLY A 327 -5.54 6.94 -20.35
C GLY A 327 -4.77 6.53 -21.60
N ARG A 328 -3.53 6.03 -21.48
CA ARG A 328 -2.69 5.58 -22.60
C ARG A 328 -2.31 4.10 -22.44
N ASP A 329 -1.98 3.48 -23.56
CA ASP A 329 -1.37 2.16 -23.57
C ASP A 329 0.02 2.24 -22.91
N PRO A 330 0.30 1.47 -21.85
CA PRO A 330 1.59 1.46 -21.17
C PRO A 330 2.75 1.06 -22.10
N ASP A 331 2.55 0.17 -23.05
CA ASP A 331 3.58 -0.27 -23.98
C ASP A 331 3.97 0.82 -24.96
N GLU A 332 3.03 1.66 -25.38
CA GLU A 332 3.29 2.83 -26.22
C GLU A 332 3.90 4.00 -25.43
N ALA A 333 3.32 4.31 -24.26
CA ALA A 333 3.74 5.43 -23.43
C ALA A 333 5.17 5.28 -22.88
N LEU A 334 5.59 4.04 -22.59
CA LEU A 334 6.91 3.71 -22.05
C LEU A 334 7.87 3.14 -23.11
N ALA A 335 7.50 3.15 -24.38
CA ALA A 335 8.38 2.68 -25.46
C ALA A 335 9.73 3.42 -25.42
N PRO A 336 10.86 2.70 -25.55
CA PRO A 336 12.19 3.32 -25.62
C PRO A 336 12.28 4.30 -26.78
N ARG A 337 12.70 5.54 -26.50
CA ARG A 337 12.93 6.57 -27.52
C ARG A 337 14.08 7.47 -27.15
N GLU A 338 14.70 8.06 -28.16
CA GLU A 338 15.69 9.09 -27.95
C GLU A 338 15.04 10.35 -27.37
N ALA A 339 15.67 10.92 -26.35
CA ALA A 339 15.25 12.14 -25.69
C ALA A 339 16.46 12.95 -25.22
N ASP A 340 16.28 14.25 -25.11
CA ASP A 340 17.24 15.11 -24.43
C ASP A 340 16.95 15.02 -22.93
N VAL A 341 17.89 14.49 -22.15
CA VAL A 341 17.72 14.22 -20.73
C VAL A 341 18.80 14.88 -19.90
N THR A 342 18.46 15.20 -18.66
CA THR A 342 19.43 15.54 -17.62
C THR A 342 19.46 14.40 -16.62
N VAL A 343 20.63 13.82 -16.38
CA VAL A 343 20.83 12.67 -15.48
C VAL A 343 21.60 13.11 -14.25
N LEU A 344 21.15 12.66 -13.09
CA LEU A 344 21.77 12.89 -11.80
C LEU A 344 22.12 11.54 -11.16
N PHE A 345 23.37 11.33 -10.79
CA PHE A 345 23.80 10.27 -9.88
C PHE A 345 24.13 10.87 -8.52
N CYS A 346 23.67 10.25 -7.45
CA CYS A 346 23.95 10.64 -6.08
C CYS A 346 24.38 9.41 -5.28
N ASP A 347 25.53 9.47 -4.59
CA ASP A 347 26.13 8.39 -3.83
C ASP A 347 26.50 8.84 -2.40
N LEU A 348 26.40 7.93 -1.43
CA LEU A 348 26.78 8.20 -0.05
C LEU A 348 28.30 8.11 0.13
N ARG A 349 28.84 9.07 0.83
CA ARG A 349 30.26 9.11 1.17
C ARG A 349 30.54 8.37 2.47
N GLY A 350 31.52 7.47 2.44
CA GLY A 350 31.96 6.74 3.62
C GLY A 350 31.16 5.48 3.93
N PHE A 351 30.18 5.13 3.10
CA PHE A 351 29.31 3.98 3.32
C PHE A 351 30.09 2.66 3.39
N SER A 352 31.02 2.40 2.49
CA SER A 352 31.80 1.14 2.45
C SER A 352 32.53 0.86 3.77
N ARG A 353 33.15 1.89 4.38
CA ARG A 353 33.79 1.75 5.71
C ARG A 353 32.76 1.54 6.82
N HIS A 354 31.58 2.12 6.67
CA HIS A 354 30.50 2.00 7.63
C HIS A 354 29.88 0.60 7.59
N SER A 355 29.68 0.03 6.39
CA SER A 355 29.16 -1.32 6.18
C SER A 355 30.10 -2.39 6.74
N GLU A 356 31.41 -2.24 6.57
CA GLU A 356 32.41 -3.14 7.15
C GLU A 356 32.35 -3.15 8.69
N ARG A 357 32.16 -1.99 9.33
CA ARG A 357 32.08 -1.86 10.79
C ARG A 357 30.77 -2.39 11.38
N HIS A 358 29.69 -2.43 10.61
CA HIS A 358 28.35 -2.84 11.06
C HIS A 358 27.87 -4.14 10.38
N ALA A 359 28.81 -4.97 9.92
CA ALA A 359 28.49 -6.24 9.25
C ALA A 359 27.65 -7.21 10.11
N GLU A 360 27.65 -7.05 11.44
CA GLU A 360 26.85 -7.86 12.37
C GLU A 360 25.39 -7.35 12.50
N HIS A 361 25.06 -6.13 12.01
CA HIS A 361 23.74 -5.49 12.14
C HIS A 361 23.15 -5.07 10.78
N LEU A 362 23.03 -6.01 9.86
CA LEU A 362 22.63 -5.74 8.48
C LEU A 362 21.26 -5.08 8.32
N LEU A 363 20.29 -5.39 9.17
CA LEU A 363 18.96 -4.76 9.13
C LEU A 363 19.02 -3.29 9.54
N GLU A 364 19.82 -2.94 10.55
CA GLU A 364 20.01 -1.55 10.95
C GLU A 364 20.73 -0.76 9.85
N LEU A 365 21.76 -1.35 9.26
CA LEU A 365 22.46 -0.78 8.12
C LEU A 365 21.52 -0.53 6.93
N LEU A 366 20.67 -1.52 6.59
CA LEU A 366 19.66 -1.40 5.54
C LEU A 366 18.69 -0.25 5.82
N ASN A 367 18.20 -0.13 7.05
CA ASN A 367 17.29 0.95 7.43
C ASN A 367 17.95 2.34 7.25
N ARG A 368 19.21 2.49 7.67
CA ARG A 368 19.97 3.73 7.50
C ARG A 368 20.18 4.10 6.03
N VAL A 369 20.51 3.11 5.18
CA VAL A 369 20.63 3.32 3.73
C VAL A 369 19.29 3.69 3.13
N SER A 370 18.21 2.99 3.52
CA SER A 370 16.87 3.28 3.03
C SER A 370 16.40 4.69 3.40
N GLU A 371 16.72 5.18 4.59
CA GLU A 371 16.45 6.56 5.00
C GLU A 371 17.24 7.56 4.13
N ALA A 372 18.52 7.29 3.87
CA ALA A 372 19.35 8.15 3.04
C ALA A 372 18.88 8.16 1.57
N LEU A 373 18.58 7.01 1.00
CA LEU A 373 17.97 6.90 -0.33
C LEU A 373 16.61 7.59 -0.38
N GLY A 374 15.82 7.52 0.71
CA GLY A 374 14.55 8.23 0.86
C GLY A 374 14.69 9.76 0.76
N VAL A 375 15.77 10.33 1.29
CA VAL A 375 16.09 11.76 1.13
C VAL A 375 16.40 12.07 -0.34
N MET A 376 17.28 11.28 -0.97
CA MET A 376 17.66 11.49 -2.38
C MET A 376 16.44 11.40 -3.30
N THR A 377 15.67 10.33 -3.19
CA THR A 377 14.49 10.09 -4.04
C THR A 377 13.42 11.13 -3.86
N ARG A 378 13.13 11.56 -2.64
CA ARG A 378 12.15 12.61 -2.37
C ARG A 378 12.48 13.89 -3.14
N HIS A 379 13.71 14.39 -3.04
CA HIS A 379 14.10 15.61 -3.73
C HIS A 379 14.12 15.47 -5.25
N ILE A 380 14.45 14.29 -5.79
CA ILE A 380 14.36 14.01 -7.23
C ILE A 380 12.90 14.05 -7.67
N LEU A 381 12.00 13.36 -6.95
CA LEU A 381 10.57 13.29 -7.26
C LEU A 381 9.85 14.63 -7.08
N ASP A 382 10.17 15.40 -6.03
CA ASP A 382 9.61 16.74 -5.78
C ASP A 382 9.93 17.72 -6.91
N GLN A 383 11.07 17.52 -7.60
CA GLN A 383 11.44 18.28 -8.78
C GLN A 383 10.93 17.63 -10.09
N GLY A 384 10.02 16.66 -10.03
CA GLY A 384 9.43 16.01 -11.19
C GLY A 384 10.42 15.13 -11.97
N GLY A 385 11.42 14.58 -11.30
CA GLY A 385 12.34 13.61 -11.86
C GLY A 385 11.79 12.19 -11.85
N VAL A 386 12.39 11.32 -12.64
CA VAL A 386 12.16 9.89 -12.68
C VAL A 386 13.31 9.19 -11.96
N ILE A 387 12.98 8.25 -11.07
CA ILE A 387 14.00 7.36 -10.48
C ILE A 387 14.29 6.26 -11.49
N GLY A 388 15.51 6.23 -11.98
CA GLY A 388 15.92 5.27 -13.01
C GLY A 388 16.51 3.98 -12.47
N ASP A 389 17.24 4.04 -11.36
CA ASP A 389 17.81 2.88 -10.69
C ASP A 389 18.37 3.21 -9.30
N PHE A 390 18.63 2.14 -8.53
CA PHE A 390 19.40 2.16 -7.29
C PHE A 390 20.57 1.19 -7.41
N HIS A 391 21.76 1.62 -7.00
CA HIS A 391 22.96 0.79 -6.97
C HIS A 391 23.59 0.84 -5.57
N GLY A 392 23.20 -0.11 -4.71
CA GLY A 392 23.63 -0.13 -3.32
C GLY A 392 23.15 1.11 -2.56
N ASP A 393 24.07 2.01 -2.25
CA ASP A 393 23.85 3.27 -1.54
C ASP A 393 23.73 4.49 -2.47
N SER A 394 23.62 4.26 -3.78
CA SER A 394 23.44 5.33 -4.77
C SER A 394 22.07 5.31 -5.43
N ALA A 395 21.59 6.49 -5.81
CA ALA A 395 20.36 6.70 -6.58
C ALA A 395 20.65 7.43 -7.89
N MET A 396 19.98 6.98 -8.95
CA MET A 396 19.97 7.66 -10.25
C MET A 396 18.60 8.28 -10.51
N GLY A 397 18.58 9.58 -10.76
CA GLY A 397 17.40 10.32 -11.22
C GLY A 397 17.61 10.94 -12.59
N PHE A 398 16.54 11.16 -13.36
CA PHE A 398 16.63 11.86 -14.63
C PHE A 398 15.37 12.65 -14.96
N TRP A 399 15.51 13.66 -15.83
CA TRP A 399 14.47 14.59 -16.29
C TRP A 399 14.46 14.64 -17.82
N GLY A 400 13.35 15.10 -18.43
CA GLY A 400 13.18 15.22 -19.88
C GLY A 400 12.41 14.06 -20.52
N TRP A 401 11.99 13.07 -19.74
CA TRP A 401 11.17 11.93 -20.16
C TRP A 401 10.26 11.48 -18.98
N PRO A 402 9.07 10.93 -19.18
CA PRO A 402 8.37 10.61 -20.45
C PRO A 402 7.77 11.84 -21.13
N LEU A 403 7.66 12.95 -20.44
CA LEU A 403 7.21 14.23 -20.98
C LEU A 403 8.40 15.17 -21.11
N PRO A 404 8.53 15.92 -22.23
CA PRO A 404 9.53 16.96 -22.37
C PRO A 404 9.44 18.00 -21.25
N GLN A 405 10.58 18.47 -20.76
CA GLN A 405 10.66 19.47 -19.70
C GLN A 405 11.70 20.53 -20.09
N ASP A 406 11.25 21.73 -20.45
CA ASP A 406 12.14 22.81 -20.88
C ASP A 406 13.12 23.26 -19.79
N ASN A 407 12.79 23.04 -18.51
CA ASN A 407 13.59 23.38 -17.34
C ASN A 407 14.23 22.16 -16.64
N ALA A 408 14.48 21.06 -17.38
CA ALA A 408 15.04 19.82 -16.83
C ALA A 408 16.34 20.04 -16.06
N VAL A 409 17.25 20.86 -16.61
CA VAL A 409 18.54 21.19 -15.98
C VAL A 409 18.34 21.94 -14.66
N GLU A 410 17.50 22.97 -14.63
CA GLU A 410 17.21 23.71 -13.40
C GLU A 410 16.62 22.81 -12.31
N ARG A 411 15.67 21.94 -12.67
CA ARG A 411 15.05 21.00 -11.76
C ARG A 411 16.06 20.01 -11.17
N ALA A 412 16.96 19.48 -11.99
CA ALA A 412 18.03 18.60 -11.54
C ALA A 412 19.00 19.34 -10.59
N CYS A 413 19.34 20.59 -10.87
CA CYS A 413 20.17 21.42 -10.00
C CYS A 413 19.47 21.71 -8.65
N ARG A 414 18.18 22.03 -8.66
CA ARG A 414 17.39 22.23 -7.42
C ARG A 414 17.35 20.96 -6.58
N ALA A 415 17.14 19.80 -7.20
CA ALA A 415 17.19 18.52 -6.52
C ALA A 415 18.57 18.27 -5.88
N ALA A 416 19.64 18.46 -6.62
CA ALA A 416 21.01 18.26 -6.15
C ALA A 416 21.37 19.18 -4.96
N LEU A 417 21.03 20.47 -5.06
CA LEU A 417 21.27 21.43 -3.98
C LEU A 417 20.44 21.12 -2.72
N ALA A 418 19.19 20.69 -2.89
CA ALA A 418 18.32 20.29 -1.78
C ALA A 418 18.86 19.02 -1.09
N ILE A 419 19.28 18.00 -1.83
CA ILE A 419 19.95 16.80 -1.30
C ILE A 419 21.19 17.20 -0.51
N ARG A 420 22.10 17.99 -1.11
CA ARG A 420 23.30 18.46 -0.42
C ARG A 420 22.96 19.20 0.88
N SER A 421 22.02 20.12 0.85
CA SER A 421 21.60 20.92 2.01
C SER A 421 21.09 20.03 3.14
N GLN A 422 20.26 19.03 2.83
CA GLN A 422 19.72 18.11 3.81
C GLN A 422 20.82 17.30 4.52
N PHE A 423 21.76 16.72 3.77
CA PHE A 423 22.88 15.97 4.35
C PHE A 423 23.87 16.86 5.12
N THR A 424 23.96 18.16 4.80
CA THR A 424 24.78 19.12 5.54
C THR A 424 24.10 19.51 6.86
N SER A 425 22.78 19.69 6.89
CA SER A 425 22.02 20.04 8.11
C SER A 425 21.96 18.88 9.11
N PHE A 426 21.96 17.63 8.66
CA PHE A 426 22.04 16.47 9.56
C PHE A 426 23.34 16.41 10.36
N SER A 427 24.44 16.99 9.85
CA SER A 427 25.72 17.04 10.59
C SER A 427 25.79 18.17 11.61
N ALA A 428 24.83 19.09 11.63
CA ALA A 428 24.94 20.31 12.44
C ALA A 428 24.15 20.33 13.75
N ASP A 429 22.99 19.70 13.92
CA ASP A 429 22.26 19.73 15.21
C ASP A 429 20.94 18.96 15.36
N SER A 430 20.43 18.25 14.38
CA SER A 430 19.07 17.71 14.51
C SER A 430 18.82 16.43 13.72
N THR A 431 18.70 15.33 14.46
CA THR A 431 17.94 14.10 14.16
C THR A 431 17.49 13.83 12.71
N PRO A 432 17.66 12.62 12.19
CA PRO A 432 17.97 11.40 12.95
C PRO A 432 19.48 11.18 13.07
N PRO A 433 19.96 10.68 14.20
CA PRO A 433 21.38 10.34 14.40
C PRO A 433 21.93 9.38 13.33
N ALA A 434 21.03 8.66 12.68
CA ALA A 434 21.34 7.69 11.65
C ALA A 434 22.01 8.27 10.39
N LEU A 435 21.80 9.55 10.06
CA LEU A 435 22.29 10.18 8.82
C LEU A 435 23.41 11.21 9.06
N ALA A 436 23.73 11.55 10.29
CA ALA A 436 24.72 12.59 10.64
C ALA A 436 26.14 12.32 10.10
N ASP A 437 26.50 11.05 9.90
CA ASP A 437 27.81 10.62 9.43
C ASP A 437 27.92 10.57 7.89
N PHE A 438 26.79 10.70 7.19
CA PHE A 438 26.78 10.59 5.75
C PHE A 438 26.96 11.95 5.06
N ARG A 439 27.73 11.94 4.00
CA ARG A 439 27.86 13.03 3.04
C ARG A 439 27.52 12.50 1.66
N VAL A 440 27.24 13.37 0.70
CA VAL A 440 26.86 12.96 -0.65
C VAL A 440 27.87 13.44 -1.68
N GLY A 441 28.04 12.65 -2.73
CA GLY A 441 28.65 13.04 -3.99
C GLY A 441 27.59 13.01 -5.09
N ILE A 442 27.50 14.05 -5.92
CA ILE A 442 26.51 14.18 -6.96
C ILE A 442 27.17 14.52 -8.27
N GLY A 443 26.83 13.75 -9.33
CA GLY A 443 27.24 14.03 -10.70
C GLY A 443 26.02 14.31 -11.57
N ILE A 444 26.04 15.41 -12.35
CA ILE A 444 24.95 15.80 -13.24
C ILE A 444 25.51 15.95 -14.67
N ALA A 445 24.85 15.33 -15.64
CA ALA A 445 25.17 15.48 -17.05
C ALA A 445 23.91 15.61 -17.91
N SER A 446 23.99 16.39 -18.97
CA SER A 446 22.89 16.63 -19.90
C SER A 446 23.24 16.26 -21.33
N GLY A 447 22.31 15.60 -22.03
CA GLY A 447 22.51 15.21 -23.42
C GLY A 447 21.51 14.20 -23.95
N ARG A 448 21.72 13.70 -25.14
CA ARG A 448 20.83 12.69 -25.74
C ARG A 448 21.08 11.31 -25.18
N ALA A 449 19.97 10.62 -24.91
CA ALA A 449 19.96 9.24 -24.48
C ALA A 449 18.68 8.53 -24.95
N VAL A 450 18.64 7.22 -24.82
CA VAL A 450 17.42 6.43 -24.95
C VAL A 450 16.80 6.31 -23.57
N ALA A 451 15.58 6.80 -23.41
CA ALA A 451 14.80 6.68 -22.19
C ALA A 451 13.51 5.89 -22.45
N GLY A 452 13.11 5.04 -21.50
CA GLY A 452 11.95 4.20 -21.68
C GLY A 452 11.97 2.93 -20.83
N LYS A 453 11.13 1.98 -21.21
CA LYS A 453 11.11 0.63 -20.68
C LYS A 453 12.26 -0.19 -21.28
N ILE A 454 13.38 -0.32 -20.57
CA ILE A 454 14.61 -0.95 -21.03
C ILE A 454 14.87 -2.23 -20.25
N GLY A 455 15.28 -3.30 -20.94
CA GLY A 455 15.59 -4.57 -20.31
C GLY A 455 15.48 -5.76 -21.28
N THR A 456 15.15 -6.91 -20.72
CA THR A 456 14.96 -8.17 -21.45
C THR A 456 13.46 -8.49 -21.52
N ILE A 457 13.11 -9.61 -22.19
CA ILE A 457 11.73 -10.10 -22.25
C ILE A 457 11.17 -10.46 -20.87
N ASP A 458 12.05 -10.87 -19.95
CA ASP A 458 11.66 -11.35 -18.61
C ASP A 458 11.67 -10.24 -17.55
N GLN A 459 12.49 -9.20 -17.74
CA GLN A 459 12.65 -8.13 -16.76
C GLN A 459 12.95 -6.79 -17.43
N VAL A 460 12.15 -5.80 -17.12
CA VAL A 460 12.28 -4.44 -17.62
C VAL A 460 12.36 -3.43 -16.48
N LYS A 461 13.03 -2.30 -16.73
CA LYS A 461 13.05 -1.12 -15.86
C LYS A 461 12.72 0.12 -16.66
N VAL A 462 12.09 1.10 -16.05
CA VAL A 462 11.99 2.45 -16.60
C VAL A 462 13.27 3.19 -16.26
N THR A 463 14.12 3.41 -17.25
CA THR A 463 15.46 3.96 -17.04
C THR A 463 15.98 4.70 -18.27
N VAL A 464 17.20 5.17 -18.20
CA VAL A 464 17.90 5.87 -19.29
C VAL A 464 19.19 5.14 -19.65
N PHE A 465 19.47 5.02 -20.94
CA PHE A 465 20.67 4.39 -21.49
C PHE A 465 21.37 5.32 -22.48
N GLY A 466 22.66 5.53 -22.29
CA GLY A 466 23.48 6.33 -23.20
C GLY A 466 24.72 6.92 -22.55
N PRO A 467 25.59 7.59 -23.34
CA PRO A 467 26.84 8.18 -22.86
C PRO A 467 26.64 9.18 -21.70
N VAL A 468 25.51 9.91 -21.70
CA VAL A 468 25.21 10.92 -20.69
C VAL A 468 25.01 10.29 -19.31
N ALA A 469 24.37 9.11 -19.22
CA ALA A 469 24.20 8.39 -17.96
C ALA A 469 25.55 7.93 -17.39
N ASN A 470 26.42 7.38 -18.26
CA ASN A 470 27.77 6.99 -17.87
C ASN A 470 28.61 8.21 -17.43
N LEU A 471 28.46 9.35 -18.11
CA LEU A 471 29.16 10.57 -17.74
C LEU A 471 28.73 11.07 -16.36
N ALA A 472 27.41 11.14 -16.08
CA ALA A 472 26.89 11.56 -14.79
C ALA A 472 27.43 10.67 -13.63
N SER A 473 27.46 9.35 -13.82
CA SER A 473 28.03 8.42 -12.86
C SER A 473 29.53 8.66 -12.61
N ARG A 474 30.30 8.94 -13.67
CA ARG A 474 31.73 9.25 -13.54
C ARG A 474 31.97 10.60 -12.86
N LEU A 475 31.15 11.60 -13.15
CA LEU A 475 31.21 12.90 -12.46
C LEU A 475 30.93 12.72 -10.97
N GLU A 476 29.98 11.89 -10.59
CA GLU A 476 29.76 11.53 -9.19
C GLU A 476 31.07 11.00 -8.56
N GLY A 477 31.69 9.98 -9.15
CA GLY A 477 32.96 9.43 -8.68
C GLY A 477 34.09 10.46 -8.56
N LEU A 478 34.18 11.41 -9.50
CA LEU A 478 35.17 12.48 -9.50
C LEU A 478 34.98 13.51 -8.38
N THR A 479 33.78 13.61 -7.79
CA THR A 479 33.57 14.48 -6.63
C THR A 479 34.48 14.12 -5.45
N LYS A 480 34.90 12.84 -5.34
CA LYS A 480 35.86 12.37 -4.32
C LYS A 480 37.25 12.95 -4.55
N VAL A 481 37.66 13.00 -5.78
CA VAL A 481 38.99 13.45 -6.21
C VAL A 481 39.10 14.97 -6.13
N LEU A 482 38.11 15.66 -6.68
CA LEU A 482 38.06 17.13 -6.71
C LEU A 482 37.58 17.73 -5.38
N ARG A 483 37.15 16.90 -4.43
CA ARG A 483 36.69 17.28 -3.10
C ARG A 483 35.52 18.27 -3.09
N VAL A 484 34.63 18.15 -4.09
CA VAL A 484 33.42 18.98 -4.21
C VAL A 484 32.17 18.11 -4.12
N PRO A 485 31.06 18.61 -3.58
CA PRO A 485 29.84 17.81 -3.42
C PRO A 485 29.11 17.51 -4.73
N ILE A 486 29.11 18.48 -5.67
CA ILE A 486 28.29 18.40 -6.89
C ILE A 486 29.14 18.79 -8.11
N LEU A 487 29.25 17.88 -9.07
CA LEU A 487 29.92 18.11 -10.34
C LEU A 487 28.94 18.07 -11.52
N MET A 488 29.22 18.92 -12.52
CA MET A 488 28.48 18.99 -13.78
C MET A 488 29.43 18.91 -14.96
N ASP A 489 28.93 18.38 -16.08
CA ASP A 489 29.61 18.49 -17.40
C ASP A 489 29.45 19.89 -18.01
N ALA A 490 30.16 20.14 -19.09
CA ALA A 490 30.15 21.43 -19.77
C ALA A 490 28.77 21.80 -20.33
N ALA A 491 27.99 20.84 -20.84
CA ALA A 491 26.68 21.10 -21.40
C ALA A 491 25.69 21.55 -20.29
N THR A 492 25.67 20.83 -19.17
CA THR A 492 24.86 21.20 -17.99
C THR A 492 25.29 22.57 -17.45
N ALA A 493 26.60 22.80 -17.26
CA ALA A 493 27.12 24.05 -16.72
C ALA A 493 26.78 25.26 -17.64
N SER A 494 26.84 25.08 -18.97
CA SER A 494 26.42 26.10 -19.94
C SER A 494 24.94 26.44 -19.82
N SER A 495 24.08 25.41 -19.71
CA SER A 495 22.64 25.58 -19.56
C SER A 495 22.29 26.29 -18.26
N VAL A 496 23.00 25.97 -17.15
CA VAL A 496 22.81 26.66 -15.87
C VAL A 496 23.17 28.12 -15.97
N ARG A 497 24.35 28.45 -16.57
CA ARG A 497 24.77 29.84 -16.74
C ARG A 497 23.83 30.66 -17.61
N ALA A 498 23.23 30.03 -18.63
CA ALA A 498 22.31 30.70 -19.55
C ALA A 498 20.88 30.90 -19.02
N GLY A 499 20.38 29.95 -18.23
CA GLY A 499 18.95 29.87 -17.89
C GLY A 499 18.58 29.84 -16.41
N VAL A 500 19.56 29.66 -15.51
CA VAL A 500 19.26 29.56 -14.07
C VAL A 500 19.73 30.81 -13.33
N SER A 501 18.83 31.42 -12.54
CA SER A 501 19.18 32.61 -11.73
C SER A 501 20.27 32.28 -10.70
N SER A 502 21.18 33.24 -10.44
CA SER A 502 22.19 33.15 -9.38
C SER A 502 21.58 33.02 -7.98
N ASP A 503 20.31 33.42 -7.81
CA ASP A 503 19.53 33.21 -6.57
C ASP A 503 19.10 31.75 -6.38
N VAL A 504 19.26 30.92 -7.40
CA VAL A 504 18.98 29.47 -7.35
C VAL A 504 20.28 28.68 -7.27
N ALA A 505 21.22 28.98 -8.15
CA ALA A 505 22.46 28.23 -8.27
C ALA A 505 23.59 29.10 -8.86
N ARG A 506 24.82 28.83 -8.46
CA ARG A 506 26.04 29.39 -9.04
C ARG A 506 26.89 28.27 -9.63
N VAL A 507 27.72 28.60 -10.60
CA VAL A 507 28.60 27.66 -11.33
C VAL A 507 30.04 28.12 -11.21
N ARG A 508 30.93 27.20 -10.86
CA ARG A 508 32.38 27.40 -10.88
C ARG A 508 33.05 26.38 -11.78
N ARG A 509 33.75 26.82 -12.84
CA ARG A 509 34.57 25.94 -13.66
C ARG A 509 35.79 25.46 -12.88
N LEU A 510 36.03 24.15 -12.83
CA LEU A 510 37.10 23.57 -12.05
C LEU A 510 38.34 23.20 -12.89
N ALA A 511 38.17 22.35 -13.88
CA ALA A 511 39.26 21.85 -14.69
C ALA A 511 38.76 21.10 -15.93
N LYS A 512 39.66 20.86 -16.90
CA LYS A 512 39.50 19.86 -17.94
C LYS A 512 40.19 18.58 -17.51
N ILE A 513 39.43 17.51 -17.40
CA ILE A 513 39.87 16.25 -16.78
C ILE A 513 39.58 15.09 -17.73
N LYS A 514 40.46 14.10 -17.75
CA LYS A 514 40.20 12.81 -18.41
C LYS A 514 39.71 11.81 -17.35
N PRO A 515 38.40 11.51 -17.30
CA PRO A 515 37.90 10.54 -16.33
C PRO A 515 38.43 9.13 -16.60
N PRO A 516 38.65 8.29 -15.57
CA PRO A 516 39.08 6.91 -15.79
C PRO A 516 38.12 6.14 -16.71
N GLY A 517 38.67 5.46 -17.74
CA GLY A 517 37.87 4.70 -18.71
C GLY A 517 37.13 5.56 -19.76
N MET A 518 37.44 6.83 -19.88
CA MET A 518 37.02 7.67 -21.00
C MET A 518 38.23 8.08 -21.86
N GLU A 519 38.05 8.14 -23.17
CA GLU A 519 39.10 8.57 -24.07
C GLU A 519 39.11 10.10 -24.23
N THR A 520 37.93 10.70 -24.17
CA THR A 520 37.73 12.14 -24.36
C THR A 520 37.79 12.89 -23.02
N PRO A 521 38.61 13.94 -22.93
CA PRO A 521 38.62 14.84 -21.77
C PRO A 521 37.30 15.61 -21.65
N VAL A 522 36.88 15.84 -20.43
CA VAL A 522 35.63 16.55 -20.09
C VAL A 522 35.96 17.77 -19.26
N GLU A 523 35.42 18.93 -19.62
CA GLU A 523 35.42 20.10 -18.74
C GLU A 523 34.38 19.90 -17.65
N VAL A 524 34.80 20.04 -16.38
CA VAL A 524 33.96 19.85 -15.20
C VAL A 524 33.77 21.14 -14.43
N SER A 525 32.56 21.37 -13.98
CA SER A 525 32.17 22.52 -13.17
C SER A 525 31.48 22.07 -11.87
N GLU A 526 31.64 22.85 -10.84
CA GLU A 526 30.91 22.67 -9.57
C GLU A 526 29.60 23.44 -9.59
N LEU A 527 28.53 22.82 -9.09
CA LEU A 527 27.28 23.49 -8.75
C LEU A 527 27.31 23.95 -7.31
N LEU A 528 27.09 25.23 -7.10
CA LEU A 528 27.13 25.90 -5.81
C LEU A 528 25.76 26.49 -5.45
N PRO A 529 25.41 26.53 -4.15
CA PRO A 529 24.25 27.28 -3.69
C PRO A 529 24.38 28.78 -3.97
N PRO A 530 23.28 29.55 -3.88
CA PRO A 530 23.32 31.01 -3.89
C PRO A 530 24.29 31.59 -2.87
N ALA A 531 24.81 32.79 -3.14
CA ALA A 531 25.74 33.46 -2.21
C ALA A 531 25.13 33.71 -0.81
N ALA A 532 23.83 33.97 -0.74
CA ALA A 532 23.10 34.14 0.52
C ALA A 532 23.10 32.86 1.38
N VAL A 533 23.09 31.68 0.75
CA VAL A 533 23.09 30.37 1.45
C VAL A 533 24.51 29.87 1.72
N TYR A 534 25.44 30.24 0.86
CA TYR A 534 26.84 29.80 0.97
C TYR A 534 27.79 31.00 0.86
N PRO A 535 27.84 31.87 1.88
CA PRO A 535 28.60 33.12 1.88
C PRO A 535 30.13 32.92 1.99
N GLN A 536 30.61 31.73 2.34
CA GLN A 536 32.03 31.39 2.42
C GLN A 536 32.75 31.54 1.08
N LEU A 537 32.04 31.35 -0.03
CA LEU A 537 32.52 31.56 -1.38
C LEU A 537 31.75 32.70 -2.04
N SER A 538 32.31 33.92 -2.02
CA SER A 538 31.75 35.06 -2.74
C SER A 538 31.95 34.94 -4.25
N ASP A 539 31.24 35.73 -5.04
CA ASP A 539 31.37 35.74 -6.50
C ASP A 539 32.78 36.22 -6.93
N GLU A 540 33.45 37.08 -6.13
CA GLU A 540 34.86 37.47 -6.33
C GLU A 540 35.78 36.24 -6.16
N HIS A 541 35.56 35.40 -5.19
CA HIS A 541 36.33 34.17 -5.01
C HIS A 541 36.12 33.19 -6.20
N LEU A 542 34.91 33.11 -6.73
CA LEU A 542 34.62 32.28 -7.90
C LEU A 542 35.34 32.84 -9.13
N ALA A 543 35.31 34.16 -9.34
CA ALA A 543 36.01 34.81 -10.44
C ALA A 543 37.54 34.63 -10.35
N ALA A 544 38.11 34.75 -9.15
CA ALA A 544 39.53 34.50 -8.89
C ALA A 544 39.92 33.05 -9.20
N PHE A 545 39.07 32.08 -8.78
CA PHE A 545 39.30 30.66 -9.10
C PHE A 545 39.21 30.37 -10.60
N GLU A 546 38.22 30.89 -11.32
CA GLU A 546 38.09 30.70 -12.77
C GLU A 546 39.22 31.37 -13.53
N SER A 547 39.66 32.54 -13.11
CA SER A 547 40.86 33.20 -13.65
C SER A 547 42.14 32.39 -13.38
N ALA A 548 42.23 31.68 -12.27
CA ALA A 548 43.34 30.77 -11.98
C ALA A 548 43.31 29.56 -12.93
N VAL A 549 42.13 29.01 -13.24
CA VAL A 549 41.98 27.93 -14.23
C VAL A 549 42.41 28.41 -15.65
N GLU A 550 42.05 29.63 -16.03
CA GLU A 550 42.49 30.22 -17.31
C GLU A 550 44.00 30.40 -17.36
N ALA A 551 44.61 30.95 -16.28
CA ALA A 551 46.07 31.08 -16.20
C ALA A 551 46.77 29.70 -16.25
N LEU A 552 46.17 28.68 -15.62
CA LEU A 552 46.64 27.29 -15.69
C LEU A 552 46.67 26.81 -17.15
N TYR A 553 45.61 27.00 -17.92
CA TYR A 553 45.53 26.61 -19.33
C TYR A 553 46.47 27.43 -20.20
N ALA A 554 46.68 28.71 -19.90
CA ALA A 554 47.65 29.55 -20.55
C ALA A 554 49.12 29.21 -20.20
N ARG A 555 49.34 28.15 -19.38
CA ARG A 555 50.67 27.70 -18.89
C ARG A 555 51.35 28.69 -17.95
N ASP A 556 50.66 29.73 -17.45
CA ASP A 556 51.13 30.66 -16.43
C ASP A 556 50.76 30.15 -15.03
N TRP A 557 51.46 29.12 -14.59
CA TRP A 557 51.19 28.45 -13.35
C TRP A 557 51.56 29.28 -12.12
N ALA A 558 52.48 30.24 -12.29
CA ALA A 558 52.82 31.22 -11.23
C ALA A 558 51.63 32.14 -10.96
N ARG A 559 51.01 32.67 -12.02
CA ARG A 559 49.80 33.49 -11.89
C ARG A 559 48.61 32.67 -11.37
N ALA A 560 48.47 31.44 -11.86
CA ALA A 560 47.44 30.53 -11.35
C ALA A 560 47.50 30.33 -9.83
N LEU A 561 48.70 30.06 -9.27
CA LEU A 561 48.91 29.94 -7.86
C LEU A 561 48.62 31.26 -7.11
N HIS A 562 49.02 32.38 -7.63
CA HIS A 562 48.74 33.69 -7.03
C HIS A 562 47.23 33.93 -6.89
N LEU A 563 46.46 33.63 -7.93
CA LEU A 563 45.01 33.77 -7.95
C LEU A 563 44.34 32.76 -7.01
N LEU A 564 44.82 31.52 -6.95
CA LEU A 564 44.31 30.54 -5.98
C LEU A 564 44.51 30.97 -4.52
N HIS A 565 45.51 31.76 -4.19
CA HIS A 565 45.68 32.30 -2.85
C HIS A 565 44.63 33.35 -2.46
N GLN A 566 43.89 33.91 -3.42
CA GLN A 566 42.75 34.82 -3.13
C GLN A 566 41.46 34.06 -2.78
N VAL A 567 41.43 32.75 -3.03
CA VAL A 567 40.31 31.87 -2.68
C VAL A 567 40.47 31.42 -1.19
N PRO A 568 39.40 31.31 -0.42
CA PRO A 568 39.45 30.92 0.99
C PRO A 568 40.26 29.65 1.26
N PRO A 569 40.98 29.56 2.39
CA PRO A 569 41.84 28.41 2.69
C PRO A 569 41.03 27.10 2.86
N ASP A 570 39.78 27.19 3.26
CA ASP A 570 38.92 26.03 3.48
C ASP A 570 38.29 25.49 2.18
N ASP A 571 38.55 26.08 1.02
CA ASP A 571 38.06 25.60 -0.26
C ASP A 571 38.88 24.39 -0.75
N LEU A 572 38.27 23.22 -0.66
CA LEU A 572 38.94 21.97 -0.99
C LEU A 572 39.22 21.79 -2.49
N ALA A 573 38.47 22.47 -3.39
CA ALA A 573 38.73 22.44 -4.84
C ALA A 573 40.01 23.23 -5.16
N LYS A 574 40.29 24.33 -4.48
CA LYS A 574 41.52 25.08 -4.57
C LYS A 574 42.72 24.19 -4.19
N ASP A 575 42.61 23.41 -3.11
CA ASP A 575 43.68 22.52 -2.69
C ASP A 575 44.04 21.50 -3.76
N PHE A 576 43.03 20.95 -4.46
CA PHE A 576 43.28 20.02 -5.56
C PHE A 576 44.17 20.62 -6.63
N LEU A 577 43.84 21.81 -7.15
CA LEU A 577 44.66 22.47 -8.17
C LEU A 577 46.03 22.91 -7.63
N THR A 578 46.09 23.39 -6.38
CA THR A 578 47.35 23.78 -5.74
C THR A 578 48.32 22.60 -5.62
N VAL A 579 47.79 21.44 -5.20
CA VAL A 579 48.55 20.19 -5.07
C VAL A 579 49.00 19.73 -6.48
N PHE A 580 48.12 19.78 -7.46
CA PHE A 580 48.47 19.42 -8.86
C PHE A 580 49.64 20.26 -9.39
N ILE A 581 49.58 21.60 -9.21
CA ILE A 581 50.66 22.51 -9.65
C ILE A 581 51.94 22.23 -8.86
N ALA A 582 51.84 21.97 -7.54
CA ALA A 582 53.00 21.68 -6.72
C ALA A 582 53.70 20.37 -7.09
N GLN A 583 52.95 19.32 -7.43
CA GLN A 583 53.49 18.04 -7.89
C GLN A 583 54.33 18.13 -9.15
N HIS A 584 54.13 19.16 -9.97
CA HIS A 584 54.89 19.46 -11.16
C HIS A 584 55.95 20.56 -10.96
N ASN A 585 56.38 20.78 -9.69
CA ASN A 585 57.37 21.81 -9.36
C ASN A 585 56.98 23.22 -9.81
N ARG A 586 55.67 23.52 -9.87
CA ARG A 586 55.07 24.81 -10.30
C ARG A 586 55.39 25.19 -11.75
N THR A 587 55.83 24.25 -12.57
CA THR A 587 56.18 24.45 -13.95
C THR A 587 55.39 23.48 -14.84
N PRO A 588 54.68 23.96 -15.88
CA PRO A 588 53.94 23.10 -16.78
C PRO A 588 54.89 22.16 -17.54
N PRO A 589 54.58 20.84 -17.63
CA PRO A 589 55.30 19.93 -18.53
C PRO A 589 55.35 20.47 -19.96
N THR A 590 56.42 20.14 -20.70
CA THR A 590 56.60 20.62 -22.08
C THR A 590 55.49 20.16 -23.01
N ASP A 591 54.98 18.98 -22.78
CA ASP A 591 53.94 18.29 -23.55
C ASP A 591 52.52 18.43 -22.92
N TRP A 592 52.38 19.32 -21.90
CA TRP A 592 51.08 19.48 -21.27
C TRP A 592 50.02 20.06 -22.18
N ASP A 593 48.92 19.36 -22.34
CA ASP A 593 47.80 19.62 -23.27
C ASP A 593 46.61 20.36 -22.63
N GLY A 594 46.77 20.88 -21.42
CA GLY A 594 45.68 21.53 -20.66
C GLY A 594 44.78 20.55 -19.90
N ILE A 595 45.13 19.29 -19.84
CA ILE A 595 44.34 18.26 -19.15
C ILE A 595 44.98 17.98 -17.79
N VAL A 596 44.15 18.05 -16.74
CA VAL A 596 44.53 17.63 -15.40
C VAL A 596 44.40 16.12 -15.28
N THR A 597 45.55 15.44 -15.21
CA THR A 597 45.59 13.98 -15.12
C THR A 597 45.30 13.54 -13.68
N ILE A 598 44.32 12.62 -13.53
CA ILE A 598 44.00 12.01 -12.26
C ILE A 598 44.77 10.70 -12.14
N THR A 599 45.81 10.66 -11.31
CA THR A 599 46.44 9.41 -10.91
C THR A 599 45.50 8.66 -9.97
N SER A 600 44.93 7.51 -10.42
CA SER A 600 44.24 6.58 -9.55
C SER A 600 45.23 6.05 -8.50
N ARG A 601 44.98 6.35 -7.23
CA ARG A 601 45.56 5.58 -6.12
C ARG A 601 44.64 4.46 -5.72
#